data_b81e6dffdad14a6de97c2732d75b6484
#
_entry.id   b81e6dffdad14a6de97c2732d75b6484
#
_cell.length_a   1.000
_cell.length_b   1.000
_cell.length_c   1.000
_cell.angle_alpha   90.00
_cell.angle_beta   90.00
_cell.angle_gamma   90.00
#
_symmetry.space_group_name_H-M   'P 1'
#
loop_
_entity.id
_entity.type
_entity.pdbx_description
1 polymer ?
#
loop_
_entity_poly.entity_id
_entity_poly.type
_entity_poly.pdbx_seq_one_letter_code
_entity_poly.pdbx_strand_id
1 'polypeptide(L)'
;MAESPTVGELFKAKAVTDSEVSAAVDAYLAKPETDAHPIADGYVLDLGAAVTGHGWANQVVANRESSPSLKRGAVRTAILLARVEKA
;
A
#
# COMPACT_ATOMS: atom_id res chain seq x y z
N MET A 1 -10.37 19.08 12.31
CA MET A 1 -9.86 18.82 10.97
C MET A 1 -9.74 17.32 10.74
N ALA A 2 -10.40 16.82 9.74
CA ALA A 2 -10.39 15.39 9.49
C ALA A 2 -9.08 14.98 8.81
N GLU A 3 -8.38 14.05 9.43
CA GLU A 3 -7.21 13.46 8.79
C GLU A 3 -7.66 12.42 7.78
N SER A 4 -6.85 12.23 6.75
CA SER A 4 -7.13 11.18 5.79
C SER A 4 -7.05 9.82 6.49
N PRO A 5 -7.97 8.90 6.21
CA PRO A 5 -7.90 7.58 6.81
C PRO A 5 -6.74 6.77 6.27
N THR A 6 -6.30 5.79 7.05
CA THR A 6 -5.35 4.81 6.54
C THR A 6 -6.12 3.77 5.73
N VAL A 7 -5.39 3.04 4.87
CA VAL A 7 -5.98 1.93 4.12
C VAL A 7 -6.57 0.90 5.08
N GLY A 8 -5.88 0.64 6.21
CA GLY A 8 -6.37 -0.30 7.21
C GLY A 8 -7.70 0.12 7.82
N GLU A 9 -7.89 1.42 8.05
CA GLU A 9 -9.16 1.94 8.55
C GLU A 9 -10.27 1.75 7.52
N LEU A 10 -9.99 2.01 6.26
CA LEU A 10 -10.94 1.78 5.17
C LEU A 10 -11.26 0.30 5.04
N PHE A 11 -10.27 -0.56 5.25
CA PHE A 11 -10.47 -2.01 5.21
C PHE A 11 -11.42 -2.45 6.32
N LYS A 12 -11.23 -1.94 7.54
CA LYS A 12 -12.12 -2.25 8.66
C LYS A 12 -13.53 -1.74 8.42
N ALA A 13 -13.65 -0.59 7.77
CA ALA A 13 -14.95 -0.01 7.42
C ALA A 13 -15.59 -0.66 6.19
N LYS A 14 -14.90 -1.61 5.57
CA LYS A 14 -15.32 -2.32 4.36
C LYS A 14 -15.41 -1.41 3.13
N ALA A 15 -14.77 -0.24 3.18
CA ALA A 15 -14.64 0.63 2.02
C ALA A 15 -13.56 0.14 1.06
N VAL A 16 -12.59 -0.64 1.58
CA VAL A 16 -11.54 -1.28 0.79
C VAL A 16 -11.63 -2.78 1.03
N THR A 17 -11.61 -3.57 -0.03
CA THR A 17 -11.63 -5.03 0.07
C THR A 17 -10.23 -5.61 0.05
N ASP A 18 -10.11 -6.86 0.49
CA ASP A 18 -8.84 -7.58 0.42
C ASP A 18 -8.34 -7.65 -1.03
N SER A 19 -9.24 -7.81 -1.99
CA SER A 19 -8.88 -7.81 -3.42
C SER A 19 -8.25 -6.49 -3.84
N GLU A 20 -8.75 -5.37 -3.34
CA GLU A 20 -8.18 -4.07 -3.64
C GLU A 20 -6.78 -3.90 -3.06
N VAL A 21 -6.57 -4.37 -1.83
CA VAL A 21 -5.25 -4.34 -1.20
C VAL A 21 -4.28 -5.22 -1.98
N SER A 22 -4.71 -6.42 -2.34
CA SER A 22 -3.88 -7.35 -3.12
C SER A 22 -3.54 -6.77 -4.49
N ALA A 23 -4.49 -6.12 -5.14
CA ALA A 23 -4.24 -5.46 -6.43
C ALA A 23 -3.20 -4.34 -6.29
N ALA A 24 -3.24 -3.58 -5.20
CA ALA A 24 -2.26 -2.54 -4.94
C ALA A 24 -0.87 -3.13 -4.72
N VAL A 25 -0.78 -4.23 -3.97
CA VAL A 25 0.49 -4.94 -3.76
C VAL A 25 1.06 -5.41 -5.10
N ASP A 26 0.23 -6.04 -5.92
CA ASP A 26 0.65 -6.53 -7.22
C ASP A 26 1.11 -5.38 -8.13
N ALA A 27 0.39 -4.27 -8.12
CA ALA A 27 0.74 -3.10 -8.91
C ALA A 27 2.12 -2.56 -8.51
N TYR A 28 2.39 -2.46 -7.21
CA TYR A 28 3.68 -1.99 -6.73
C TYR A 28 4.81 -2.94 -7.13
N LEU A 29 4.60 -4.25 -6.94
CA LEU A 29 5.64 -5.24 -7.24
C LEU A 29 5.91 -5.33 -8.74
N ALA A 30 4.89 -5.14 -9.57
CA ALA A 30 5.06 -5.14 -11.01
C ALA A 30 5.74 -3.87 -11.49
N LYS A 31 5.49 -2.75 -10.83
CA LYS A 31 6.01 -1.44 -11.25
C LYS A 31 6.23 -0.55 -10.04
N PRO A 32 7.38 -0.68 -9.37
CA PRO A 32 7.66 0.09 -8.16
C PRO A 32 7.63 1.61 -8.35
N GLU A 33 7.68 2.06 -9.58
CA GLU A 33 7.65 3.48 -9.93
C GLU A 33 6.23 4.06 -9.98
N THR A 34 5.22 3.22 -9.74
CA THR A 34 3.83 3.67 -9.73
C THR A 34 3.63 4.72 -8.63
N ASP A 35 3.14 5.89 -9.01
CA ASP A 35 2.91 6.98 -8.06
C ASP A 35 1.54 6.84 -7.40
N ALA A 36 0.49 7.16 -8.12
CA ALA A 36 -0.86 7.14 -7.58
C ALA A 36 -1.60 5.90 -8.05
N HIS A 37 -2.25 5.23 -7.12
CA HIS A 37 -3.04 4.03 -7.40
C HIS A 37 -4.45 4.26 -6.84
N PRO A 38 -5.49 4.22 -7.66
CA PRO A 38 -6.86 4.36 -7.14
C PRO A 38 -7.17 3.23 -6.16
N ILE A 39 -7.67 3.58 -5.00
CA ILE A 39 -8.04 2.60 -3.99
C ILE A 39 -9.31 3.07 -3.31
N ALA A 40 -10.22 2.17 -3.05
CA ALA A 40 -11.56 2.50 -2.61
C ALA A 40 -12.25 3.44 -3.61
N ASP A 41 -13.41 3.93 -3.27
CA ASP A 41 -14.14 4.85 -4.13
C ASP A 41 -13.80 6.28 -3.73
N GLY A 42 -13.16 7.01 -4.63
CA GLY A 42 -12.81 8.42 -4.42
C GLY A 42 -11.50 8.67 -3.69
N TYR A 43 -10.63 7.66 -3.59
CA TYR A 43 -9.31 7.81 -2.96
C TYR A 43 -8.20 7.36 -3.87
N VAL A 44 -7.01 7.90 -3.65
CA VAL A 44 -5.79 7.44 -4.30
C VAL A 44 -4.70 7.22 -3.25
N LEU A 45 -3.80 6.32 -3.54
CA LEU A 45 -2.68 6.00 -2.66
C LEU A 45 -1.38 6.06 -3.45
N ASP A 46 -0.40 6.80 -2.92
CA ASP A 46 0.94 6.81 -3.48
C ASP A 46 1.68 5.58 -2.96
N LEU A 47 1.75 4.55 -3.79
CA LEU A 47 2.36 3.27 -3.41
C LEU A 47 3.83 3.41 -3.10
N GLY A 48 4.56 4.18 -3.89
CA GLY A 48 5.98 4.39 -3.66
C GLY A 48 6.24 5.05 -2.31
N ALA A 49 5.51 6.11 -2.01
CA ALA A 49 5.64 6.80 -0.74
C ALA A 49 5.23 5.91 0.44
N ALA A 50 4.20 5.08 0.25
CA ALA A 50 3.74 4.16 1.29
C ALA A 50 4.85 3.20 1.70
N VAL A 51 5.54 2.60 0.72
CA VAL A 51 6.60 1.64 0.99
C VAL A 51 7.85 2.33 1.52
N THR A 52 8.28 3.41 0.89
CA THR A 52 9.50 4.11 1.34
C THR A 52 9.34 4.75 2.71
N GLY A 53 8.14 5.14 3.06
CA GLY A 53 7.84 5.70 4.38
C GLY A 53 7.78 4.65 5.48
N HIS A 54 7.76 3.37 5.14
CA HIS A 54 7.73 2.28 6.12
C HIS A 54 9.11 1.61 6.12
N GLY A 55 9.92 1.87 7.15
CA GLY A 55 11.31 1.44 7.19
C GLY A 55 11.51 -0.05 6.94
N TRP A 56 10.76 -0.91 7.63
CA TRP A 56 10.87 -2.35 7.45
C TRP A 56 10.50 -2.79 6.03
N ALA A 57 9.37 -2.29 5.53
CA ALA A 57 8.93 -2.66 4.18
C ALA A 57 9.95 -2.22 3.13
N ASN A 58 10.49 -1.02 3.29
CA ASN A 58 11.50 -0.51 2.37
C ASN A 58 12.75 -1.39 2.37
N GLN A 59 13.20 -1.83 3.54
CA GLN A 59 14.34 -2.71 3.67
C GLN A 59 14.08 -4.07 3.03
N VAL A 60 12.91 -4.65 3.27
CA VAL A 60 12.55 -5.96 2.73
C VAL A 60 12.50 -5.93 1.20
N VAL A 61 11.89 -4.89 0.65
CA VAL A 61 11.77 -4.76 -0.81
C VAL A 61 13.13 -4.52 -1.47
N ALA A 62 14.01 -3.78 -0.80
CA ALA A 62 15.34 -3.50 -1.32
C ALA A 62 16.28 -4.70 -1.21
N ASN A 63 15.97 -5.66 -0.35
CA ASN A 63 16.83 -6.83 -0.14
C ASN A 63 16.54 -7.88 -1.19
N ARG A 64 17.55 -8.20 -2.00
CA ARG A 64 17.43 -9.18 -3.08
C ARG A 64 17.16 -10.60 -2.58
N GLU A 65 17.54 -10.89 -1.34
CA GLU A 65 17.35 -12.21 -0.75
C GLU A 65 15.97 -12.43 -0.18
N SER A 66 15.16 -11.37 -0.08
CA SER A 66 13.81 -11.50 0.40
C SER A 66 12.97 -12.33 -0.58
N SER A 67 12.22 -13.29 -0.05
CA SER A 67 11.33 -14.10 -0.87
C SER A 67 10.18 -13.24 -1.43
N PRO A 68 9.57 -13.65 -2.54
CA PRO A 68 8.40 -12.94 -3.07
C PRO A 68 7.27 -12.83 -2.03
N SER A 69 7.05 -13.89 -1.25
CA SER A 69 6.03 -13.87 -0.19
C SER A 69 6.32 -12.84 0.87
N LEU A 70 7.59 -12.73 1.27
CA LEU A 70 8.00 -11.75 2.27
C LEU A 70 7.83 -10.32 1.74
N LYS A 71 8.22 -10.10 0.48
CA LYS A 71 8.04 -8.80 -0.17
C LYS A 71 6.57 -8.40 -0.23
N ARG A 72 5.70 -9.34 -0.61
CA ARG A 72 4.26 -9.07 -0.67
C ARG A 72 3.72 -8.71 0.72
N GLY A 73 4.11 -9.46 1.74
CA GLY A 73 3.69 -9.18 3.11
C GLY A 73 4.15 -7.81 3.59
N ALA A 74 5.40 -7.46 3.29
CA ALA A 74 5.95 -6.16 3.68
C ALA A 74 5.21 -5.00 2.97
N VAL A 75 5.00 -5.13 1.66
CA VAL A 75 4.28 -4.11 0.89
C VAL A 75 2.84 -3.99 1.38
N ARG A 76 2.18 -5.11 1.65
CA ARG A 76 0.82 -5.11 2.18
C ARG A 76 0.74 -4.35 3.52
N THR A 77 1.68 -4.63 4.41
CA THR A 77 1.75 -3.95 5.70
C THR A 77 1.93 -2.44 5.53
N ALA A 78 2.85 -2.04 4.66
CA ALA A 78 3.09 -0.64 4.39
C ALA A 78 1.84 0.05 3.83
N ILE A 79 1.15 -0.61 2.90
CA ILE A 79 -0.06 -0.07 2.29
C ILE A 79 -1.16 0.10 3.35
N LEU A 80 -1.36 -0.91 4.21
CA LEU A 80 -2.41 -0.84 5.23
C LEU A 80 -2.17 0.27 6.24
N LEU A 81 -0.93 0.61 6.50
CA LEU A 81 -0.58 1.68 7.42
C LEU A 81 -0.51 3.06 6.76
N ALA A 82 -0.54 3.10 5.44
CA ALA A 82 -0.45 4.35 4.69
C ALA A 82 -1.79 5.09 4.70
N ARG A 83 -1.71 6.42 4.67
CA ARG A 83 -2.90 7.25 4.55
C ARG A 83 -3.19 7.52 3.08
N VAL A 84 -4.47 7.43 2.74
CA VAL A 84 -4.92 7.71 1.37
C VAL A 84 -5.20 9.20 1.23
N GLU A 85 -5.26 9.67 -0.02
CA GLU A 85 -5.64 11.02 -0.35
C GLU A 85 -6.93 10.99 -1.17
N LYS A 86 -7.71 12.06 -1.09
CA LYS A 86 -8.89 12.16 -1.93
C LYS A 86 -8.47 12.39 -3.38
N ALA A 87 -9.12 11.64 -4.26
CA ALA A 87 -8.89 11.79 -5.69
C ALA A 87 -9.36 13.13 -6.20
#